data_259e2e7f175b29bb076905719e8462f7
#
_entry.id   259e2e7f175b29bb076905719e8462f7
#
_cell.length_a   1.000
_cell.length_b   1.000
_cell.length_c   1.000
_cell.angle_alpha   90.00
_cell.angle_beta   90.00
_cell.angle_gamma   90.00
#
_symmetry.space_group_name_H-M   'P 1'
#
loop_
_entity.id
_entity.type
_entity.pdbx_description
1 polymer ?
#
loop_
_entity_poly.entity_id
_entity_poly.type
_entity_poly.pdbx_seq_one_letter_code
_entity_poly.pdbx_strand_id
1 'polypeptide(L)'
;LIDTPGHVDFSAEVERAINVLDGAVLVISGVEGLEAQTYTIWRALQEKNVPVIIFINKMDRKGADYDKVVAELQNNLKIPTLTLTHVYQESDGKLSINPSEIEDIIEELSMVDDEILEKYINGKNIDSEWLASKMINLTHNNKIFPVVGGSALTDIGINDLVDSIARYLPTTSKKLEEEIKKTDVGDEDGE
;
A
#
# COMPACT_ATOMS: atom_id res chain seq x y z
N LEU A 1 3.68 7.34 -15.01
CA LEU A 1 4.54 6.44 -14.24
C LEU A 1 5.97 6.95 -14.26
N ILE A 2 6.58 7.11 -13.08
CA ILE A 2 7.97 7.49 -12.91
C ILE A 2 8.70 6.28 -12.33
N ASP A 3 9.64 5.71 -13.07
CA ASP A 3 10.53 4.67 -12.58
C ASP A 3 11.75 5.31 -11.91
N THR A 4 12.10 4.83 -10.72
CA THR A 4 13.25 5.35 -9.98
C THR A 4 14.29 4.25 -9.80
N PRO A 5 15.57 4.53 -10.11
CA PRO A 5 16.63 3.54 -9.90
C PRO A 5 16.76 3.14 -8.44
N GLY A 6 16.88 1.83 -8.17
CA GLY A 6 17.00 1.28 -6.82
C GLY A 6 18.40 1.34 -6.20
N HIS A 7 19.39 2.00 -6.80
CA HIS A 7 20.76 2.03 -6.30
C HIS A 7 21.03 3.24 -5.40
N VAL A 8 21.86 3.04 -4.39
CA VAL A 8 22.25 4.06 -3.37
C VAL A 8 22.81 5.34 -3.99
N ASP A 9 23.43 5.26 -5.14
CA ASP A 9 24.04 6.40 -5.84
C ASP A 9 23.01 7.38 -6.46
N PHE A 10 21.72 7.01 -6.48
CA PHE A 10 20.65 7.80 -7.09
C PHE A 10 19.68 8.44 -6.08
N SER A 11 20.09 8.59 -4.83
CA SER A 11 19.25 9.16 -3.76
C SER A 11 18.67 10.55 -4.11
N ALA A 12 19.44 11.40 -4.77
CA ALA A 12 18.99 12.74 -5.19
C ALA A 12 17.91 12.68 -6.30
N GLU A 13 17.93 11.67 -7.16
CA GLU A 13 16.89 11.46 -8.18
C GLU A 13 15.60 10.92 -7.57
N VAL A 14 15.72 10.00 -6.60
CA VAL A 14 14.59 9.49 -5.83
C VAL A 14 13.92 10.62 -5.05
N GLU A 15 14.67 11.48 -4.36
CA GLU A 15 14.12 12.62 -3.64
C GLU A 15 13.39 13.61 -4.56
N ARG A 16 13.93 13.88 -5.75
CA ARG A 16 13.26 14.74 -6.74
C ARG A 16 11.97 14.11 -7.24
N ALA A 17 11.97 12.81 -7.51
CA ALA A 17 10.79 12.09 -7.94
C ALA A 17 9.69 12.15 -6.86
N ILE A 18 10.03 11.87 -5.59
CA ILE A 18 9.07 11.87 -4.47
C ILE A 18 8.31 13.20 -4.33
N ASN A 19 8.95 14.32 -4.66
CA ASN A 19 8.31 15.64 -4.56
C ASN A 19 7.15 15.87 -5.53
N VAL A 20 7.01 15.05 -6.58
CA VAL A 20 5.97 15.18 -7.61
C VAL A 20 5.02 13.98 -7.67
N LEU A 21 5.17 13.02 -6.75
CA LEU A 21 4.33 11.82 -6.73
C LEU A 21 2.96 12.10 -6.11
N ASP A 22 1.91 11.61 -6.75
CA ASP A 22 0.58 11.51 -6.17
C ASP A 22 0.38 10.23 -5.36
N GLY A 23 1.15 9.20 -5.64
CA GLY A 23 1.21 7.93 -4.96
C GLY A 23 2.44 7.13 -5.37
N ALA A 24 2.80 6.13 -4.60
CA ALA A 24 3.99 5.31 -4.84
C ALA A 24 3.71 3.81 -4.71
N VAL A 25 4.47 3.01 -5.46
CA VAL A 25 4.60 1.57 -5.22
C VAL A 25 5.99 1.34 -4.64
N LEU A 26 6.05 0.88 -3.39
CA LEU A 26 7.29 0.46 -2.74
C LEU A 26 7.52 -1.03 -3.01
N VAL A 27 8.54 -1.33 -3.82
CA VAL A 27 8.88 -2.70 -4.19
C VAL A 27 9.90 -3.26 -3.21
N ILE A 28 9.58 -4.39 -2.58
CA ILE A 28 10.42 -5.09 -1.60
C ILE A 28 10.67 -6.52 -2.10
N SER A 29 11.87 -7.01 -1.92
CA SER A 29 12.19 -8.40 -2.27
C SER A 29 11.65 -9.37 -1.23
N GLY A 30 10.93 -10.41 -1.68
CA GLY A 30 10.49 -11.50 -0.81
C GLY A 30 11.63 -12.36 -0.24
N VAL A 31 12.84 -12.27 -0.83
CA VAL A 31 14.03 -13.01 -0.39
C VAL A 31 14.83 -12.20 0.61
N GLU A 32 15.19 -10.96 0.24
CA GLU A 32 16.03 -10.08 1.04
C GLU A 32 15.27 -9.38 2.17
N GLY A 33 13.96 -9.12 1.99
CA GLY A 33 13.15 -8.37 2.95
C GLY A 33 13.49 -6.88 2.97
N LEU A 34 13.44 -6.26 4.15
CA LEU A 34 13.74 -4.84 4.34
C LEU A 34 15.25 -4.59 4.33
N GLU A 35 15.73 -3.81 3.39
CA GLU A 35 17.11 -3.37 3.28
C GLU A 35 17.29 -1.93 3.79
N ALA A 36 18.52 -1.51 4.05
CA ALA A 36 18.84 -0.15 4.55
C ALA A 36 18.22 0.96 3.68
N GLN A 37 18.20 0.76 2.36
CA GLN A 37 17.62 1.69 1.40
C GLN A 37 16.08 1.78 1.54
N THR A 38 15.42 0.69 1.87
CA THR A 38 13.97 0.67 2.11
C THR A 38 13.59 1.67 3.21
N TYR A 39 14.33 1.70 4.30
CA TYR A 39 14.09 2.66 5.39
C TYR A 39 14.27 4.11 4.96
N THR A 40 15.27 4.39 4.11
CA THR A 40 15.52 5.74 3.61
C THR A 40 14.40 6.23 2.70
N ILE A 41 13.99 5.39 1.73
CA ILE A 41 12.88 5.68 0.82
C ILE A 41 11.57 5.81 1.59
N TRP A 42 11.31 4.89 2.52
CA TRP A 42 10.13 4.92 3.36
C TRP A 42 9.99 6.24 4.11
N ARG A 43 11.07 6.67 4.78
CA ARG A 43 11.08 7.95 5.50
C ARG A 43 10.75 9.12 4.59
N ALA A 44 11.36 9.19 3.41
CA ALA A 44 11.13 10.27 2.46
C ALA A 44 9.66 10.28 1.95
N LEU A 45 9.06 9.13 1.70
CA LEU A 45 7.64 9.00 1.32
C LEU A 45 6.72 9.48 2.46
N GLN A 46 7.02 9.11 3.71
CA GLN A 46 6.25 9.53 4.88
C GLN A 46 6.35 11.04 5.16
N GLU A 47 7.54 11.63 5.03
CA GLU A 47 7.75 13.08 5.19
C GLU A 47 6.95 13.92 4.18
N LYS A 48 6.66 13.34 3.01
CA LYS A 48 5.86 13.98 1.95
C LYS A 48 4.39 13.56 1.96
N ASN A 49 3.98 12.72 2.91
CA ASN A 49 2.64 12.14 3.00
C ASN A 49 2.17 11.49 1.68
N VAL A 50 3.06 10.83 0.95
CA VAL A 50 2.74 10.13 -0.29
C VAL A 50 2.01 8.82 0.06
N PRO A 51 0.80 8.56 -0.47
CA PRO A 51 0.14 7.26 -0.34
C PRO A 51 0.95 6.14 -0.98
N VAL A 52 1.09 5.01 -0.28
CA VAL A 52 1.97 3.93 -0.70
C VAL A 52 1.23 2.60 -0.77
N ILE A 53 1.43 1.87 -1.87
CA ILE A 53 1.15 0.44 -1.98
C ILE A 53 2.49 -0.30 -1.89
N ILE A 54 2.52 -1.43 -1.21
CA ILE A 54 3.71 -2.26 -1.08
C ILE A 54 3.57 -3.47 -1.98
N PHE A 55 4.58 -3.73 -2.81
CA PHE A 55 4.66 -4.91 -3.65
C PHE A 55 5.83 -5.80 -3.23
N ILE A 56 5.53 -6.99 -2.71
CA ILE A 56 6.53 -7.98 -2.34
C ILE A 56 6.83 -8.83 -3.57
N ASN A 57 7.96 -8.54 -4.21
CA ASN A 57 8.41 -9.10 -5.48
C ASN A 57 9.36 -10.30 -5.28
N LYS A 58 9.68 -10.99 -6.37
CA LYS A 58 10.58 -12.16 -6.41
C LYS A 58 10.07 -13.36 -5.60
N MET A 59 8.76 -13.50 -5.46
CA MET A 59 8.16 -14.62 -4.73
C MET A 59 8.38 -15.98 -5.43
N ASP A 60 8.78 -15.98 -6.71
CA ASP A 60 9.21 -17.16 -7.47
C ASP A 60 10.58 -17.72 -7.04
N ARG A 61 11.35 -16.94 -6.28
CA ARG A 61 12.71 -17.35 -5.90
C ARG A 61 12.73 -18.24 -4.67
N LYS A 62 13.69 -19.15 -4.66
CA LYS A 62 13.94 -20.00 -3.49
C LYS A 62 14.31 -19.16 -2.28
N GLY A 63 13.63 -19.38 -1.16
CA GLY A 63 13.85 -18.65 0.07
C GLY A 63 13.01 -17.37 0.20
N ALA A 64 12.16 -17.08 -0.78
CA ALA A 64 11.15 -16.02 -0.65
C ALA A 64 10.14 -16.42 0.43
N ASP A 65 9.80 -15.46 1.30
CA ASP A 65 8.88 -15.65 2.41
C ASP A 65 8.02 -14.39 2.57
N TYR A 66 6.77 -14.51 2.11
CA TYR A 66 5.81 -13.39 2.13
C TYR A 66 5.47 -12.94 3.53
N ASP A 67 5.12 -13.89 4.40
CA ASP A 67 4.65 -13.61 5.76
C ASP A 67 5.77 -12.99 6.61
N LYS A 68 7.01 -13.46 6.41
CA LYS A 68 8.18 -12.85 7.04
C LYS A 68 8.32 -11.38 6.66
N VAL A 69 8.19 -11.04 5.38
CA VAL A 69 8.33 -9.64 4.93
C VAL A 69 7.19 -8.79 5.46
N VAL A 70 5.94 -9.29 5.48
CA VAL A 70 4.82 -8.60 6.11
C VAL A 70 5.08 -8.35 7.59
N ALA A 71 5.57 -9.36 8.31
CA ALA A 71 5.93 -9.20 9.73
C ALA A 71 7.08 -8.19 9.94
N GLU A 72 8.07 -8.13 9.04
CA GLU A 72 9.12 -7.11 9.07
C GLU A 72 8.56 -5.70 8.86
N LEU A 73 7.61 -5.51 7.94
CA LEU A 73 6.91 -4.24 7.74
C LEU A 73 6.21 -3.77 9.03
N GLN A 74 5.46 -4.66 9.65
CA GLN A 74 4.70 -4.37 10.87
C GLN A 74 5.62 -4.09 12.07
N ASN A 75 6.66 -4.89 12.28
CA ASN A 75 7.49 -4.83 13.47
C ASN A 75 8.64 -3.81 13.37
N ASN A 76 9.27 -3.71 12.20
CA ASN A 76 10.47 -2.88 12.01
C ASN A 76 10.13 -1.47 11.53
N LEU A 77 9.20 -1.33 10.57
CA LEU A 77 8.70 -0.03 10.11
C LEU A 77 7.51 0.46 10.94
N LYS A 78 6.89 -0.42 11.74
CA LYS A 78 5.70 -0.13 12.57
C LYS A 78 4.54 0.44 11.77
N ILE A 79 4.30 -0.13 10.60
CA ILE A 79 3.24 0.30 9.70
C ILE A 79 2.05 -0.66 9.75
N PRO A 80 0.82 -0.13 9.79
CA PRO A 80 -0.38 -0.96 9.65
C PRO A 80 -0.48 -1.43 8.20
N THR A 81 -0.21 -2.69 7.95
CA THR A 81 -0.38 -3.32 6.64
C THR A 81 -1.85 -3.68 6.42
N LEU A 82 -2.27 -3.64 5.15
CA LEU A 82 -3.51 -4.24 4.69
C LEU A 82 -3.15 -5.30 3.65
N THR A 83 -3.19 -6.55 4.06
CA THR A 83 -2.85 -7.69 3.21
C THR A 83 -3.97 -7.93 2.21
N LEU A 84 -3.75 -7.62 0.93
CA LEU A 84 -4.75 -7.82 -0.13
C LEU A 84 -4.66 -9.19 -0.78
N THR A 85 -3.48 -9.80 -0.77
CA THR A 85 -3.23 -11.11 -1.36
C THR A 85 -2.31 -11.93 -0.48
N HIS A 86 -2.53 -13.24 -0.44
CA HIS A 86 -1.61 -14.20 0.15
C HIS A 86 -0.86 -14.94 -0.96
N VAL A 87 0.43 -15.12 -0.79
CA VAL A 87 1.30 -15.73 -1.80
C VAL A 87 1.96 -16.97 -1.22
N TYR A 88 1.81 -18.09 -1.92
CA TYR A 88 2.41 -19.37 -1.53
C TYR A 88 3.20 -19.98 -2.67
N GLN A 89 4.21 -20.72 -2.32
CA GLN A 89 4.91 -21.60 -3.26
C GLN A 89 4.36 -23.02 -3.09
N GLU A 90 3.76 -23.57 -4.13
CA GLU A 90 3.23 -24.93 -4.11
C GLU A 90 4.39 -25.95 -4.10
N SER A 91 4.08 -27.20 -3.76
CA SER A 91 5.07 -28.27 -3.64
C SER A 91 5.81 -28.59 -4.96
N ASP A 92 5.22 -28.25 -6.09
CA ASP A 92 5.83 -28.34 -7.42
C ASP A 92 6.68 -27.12 -7.79
N GLY A 93 6.79 -26.13 -6.89
CA GLY A 93 7.52 -24.89 -7.09
C GLY A 93 6.74 -23.79 -7.82
N LYS A 94 5.48 -24.04 -8.15
CA LYS A 94 4.61 -23.04 -8.77
C LYS A 94 4.15 -22.02 -7.74
N LEU A 95 4.09 -20.77 -8.14
CA LEU A 95 3.58 -19.68 -7.32
C LEU A 95 2.05 -19.58 -7.45
N SER A 96 1.37 -19.58 -6.32
CA SER A 96 -0.07 -19.34 -6.23
C SER A 96 -0.36 -18.07 -5.44
N ILE A 97 -1.34 -17.31 -5.89
CA ILE A 97 -1.83 -16.10 -5.22
C ILE A 97 -3.32 -16.25 -4.97
N ASN A 98 -3.72 -16.00 -3.74
CA ASN A 98 -5.12 -15.93 -3.36
C ASN A 98 -5.45 -14.54 -2.80
N PRO A 99 -6.59 -13.95 -3.13
CA PRO A 99 -7.05 -12.75 -2.45
C PRO A 99 -7.29 -13.06 -0.96
N SER A 100 -7.09 -12.05 -0.11
CA SER A 100 -7.43 -12.16 1.30
C SER A 100 -8.94 -12.28 1.49
N GLU A 101 -9.35 -13.07 2.47
CA GLU A 101 -10.75 -13.16 2.85
C GLU A 101 -11.24 -11.84 3.45
N ILE A 102 -12.52 -11.55 3.29
CA ILE A 102 -13.10 -10.27 3.74
C ILE A 102 -13.02 -10.12 5.26
N GLU A 103 -13.08 -11.22 5.98
CA GLU A 103 -12.96 -11.28 7.43
C GLU A 103 -11.57 -10.82 7.89
N ASP A 104 -10.51 -11.29 7.23
CA ASP A 104 -9.12 -10.91 7.54
C ASP A 104 -8.90 -9.41 7.27
N ILE A 105 -9.46 -8.90 6.16
CA ILE A 105 -9.42 -7.47 5.81
C ILE A 105 -10.11 -6.63 6.89
N ILE A 106 -11.29 -7.04 7.36
CA ILE A 106 -12.05 -6.35 8.41
C ILE A 106 -11.26 -6.37 9.73
N GLU A 107 -10.62 -7.49 10.07
CA GLU A 107 -9.80 -7.60 11.28
C GLU A 107 -8.62 -6.64 11.24
N GLU A 108 -7.84 -6.62 10.15
CA GLU A 108 -6.72 -5.69 9.98
C GLU A 108 -7.17 -4.22 10.05
N LEU A 109 -8.28 -3.87 9.40
CA LEU A 109 -8.82 -2.52 9.40
C LEU A 109 -9.39 -2.09 10.77
N SER A 110 -9.92 -3.04 11.53
CA SER A 110 -10.43 -2.79 12.88
C SER A 110 -9.35 -2.34 13.87
N MET A 111 -8.08 -2.62 13.57
CA MET A 111 -6.96 -2.16 14.38
C MET A 111 -6.63 -0.67 14.20
N VAL A 112 -7.15 -0.03 13.15
CA VAL A 112 -6.80 1.35 12.76
C VAL A 112 -8.00 2.29 12.59
N ASP A 113 -9.23 1.76 12.56
CA ASP A 113 -10.46 2.55 12.39
C ASP A 113 -11.53 2.10 13.41
N ASP A 114 -11.86 3.01 14.34
CA ASP A 114 -12.80 2.75 15.44
C ASP A 114 -14.22 2.44 14.93
N GLU A 115 -14.66 3.01 13.80
CA GLU A 115 -15.99 2.78 13.25
C GLU A 115 -16.12 1.35 12.68
N ILE A 116 -15.05 0.86 12.04
CA ILE A 116 -14.97 -0.53 11.56
C ILE A 116 -14.97 -1.48 12.77
N LEU A 117 -14.15 -1.17 13.79
CA LEU A 117 -14.07 -1.94 15.03
C LEU A 117 -15.45 -2.03 15.72
N GLU A 118 -16.16 -0.91 15.86
CA GLU A 118 -17.49 -0.89 16.47
C GLU A 118 -18.49 -1.77 15.69
N LYS A 119 -18.50 -1.69 14.36
CA LYS A 119 -19.37 -2.52 13.53
C LYS A 119 -19.03 -4.00 13.66
N TYR A 120 -17.73 -4.34 13.65
CA TYR A 120 -17.23 -5.71 13.77
C TYR A 120 -17.62 -6.35 15.11
N ILE A 121 -17.34 -5.67 16.23
CA ILE A 121 -17.65 -6.18 17.59
C ILE A 121 -19.18 -6.33 17.79
N ASN A 122 -19.98 -5.42 17.26
CA ASN A 122 -21.43 -5.46 17.40
C ASN A 122 -22.11 -6.41 16.41
N GLY A 123 -21.39 -7.11 15.57
CA GLY A 123 -21.93 -8.00 14.54
C GLY A 123 -22.82 -7.30 13.52
N LYS A 124 -22.61 -5.99 13.31
CA LYS A 124 -23.34 -5.19 12.32
C LYS A 124 -22.87 -5.59 10.93
N ASN A 125 -23.81 -5.62 9.98
CA ASN A 125 -23.44 -5.84 8.59
C ASN A 125 -22.53 -4.73 8.08
N ILE A 126 -21.38 -5.12 7.50
CA ILE A 126 -20.43 -4.22 6.87
C ILE A 126 -20.67 -4.28 5.37
N ASP A 127 -21.19 -3.19 4.83
CA ASP A 127 -21.46 -3.07 3.40
C ASP A 127 -20.13 -2.98 2.62
N SER A 128 -20.06 -3.69 1.49
CA SER A 128 -18.83 -3.80 0.69
C SER A 128 -18.40 -2.48 0.04
N GLU A 129 -19.34 -1.64 -0.39
CA GLU A 129 -19.02 -0.34 -1.00
C GLU A 129 -18.52 0.64 0.06
N TRP A 130 -19.17 0.61 1.23
CA TRP A 130 -18.71 1.40 2.37
C TRP A 130 -17.33 0.98 2.83
N LEU A 131 -17.05 -0.33 2.95
CA LEU A 131 -15.73 -0.83 3.33
C LEU A 131 -14.67 -0.44 2.30
N ALA A 132 -14.96 -0.57 1.00
CA ALA A 132 -14.05 -0.17 -0.07
C ALA A 132 -13.73 1.34 0.01
N SER A 133 -14.73 2.19 0.29
CA SER A 133 -14.52 3.62 0.49
C SER A 133 -13.63 3.93 1.69
N LYS A 134 -13.79 3.19 2.80
CA LYS A 134 -12.93 3.29 3.99
C LYS A 134 -11.49 2.90 3.67
N MET A 135 -11.27 1.78 2.97
CA MET A 135 -9.93 1.33 2.56
C MET A 135 -9.21 2.38 1.73
N ILE A 136 -9.90 2.99 0.74
CA ILE A 136 -9.35 4.06 -0.09
C ILE A 136 -8.97 5.27 0.77
N ASN A 137 -9.88 5.72 1.62
CA ASN A 137 -9.65 6.88 2.48
C ASN A 137 -8.48 6.66 3.45
N LEU A 138 -8.43 5.50 4.11
CA LEU A 138 -7.35 5.15 5.03
C LEU A 138 -5.99 5.06 4.31
N THR A 139 -5.95 4.55 3.07
CA THR A 139 -4.73 4.50 2.25
C THR A 139 -4.28 5.92 1.85
N HIS A 140 -5.20 6.77 1.38
CA HIS A 140 -4.88 8.16 1.00
C HIS A 140 -4.33 8.98 2.18
N ASN A 141 -4.76 8.67 3.40
CA ASN A 141 -4.32 9.35 4.62
C ASN A 141 -3.14 8.66 5.32
N ASN A 142 -2.49 7.70 4.67
CA ASN A 142 -1.36 6.93 5.22
C ASN A 142 -1.66 6.26 6.57
N LYS A 143 -2.91 5.84 6.77
CA LYS A 143 -3.35 5.10 7.96
C LYS A 143 -3.20 3.60 7.80
N ILE A 144 -3.26 3.10 6.57
CA ILE A 144 -2.97 1.71 6.18
C ILE A 144 -2.16 1.68 4.90
N PHE A 145 -1.46 0.57 4.68
CA PHE A 145 -0.62 0.35 3.53
C PHE A 145 -0.98 -0.98 2.87
N PRO A 146 -1.67 -0.94 1.71
CA PRO A 146 -2.02 -2.16 0.98
C PRO A 146 -0.77 -2.93 0.57
N VAL A 147 -0.78 -4.25 0.79
CA VAL A 147 0.31 -5.17 0.46
C VAL A 147 -0.18 -6.19 -0.55
N VAL A 148 0.54 -6.30 -1.65
CA VAL A 148 0.32 -7.28 -2.72
C VAL A 148 1.63 -8.04 -2.94
N GLY A 149 1.57 -9.32 -3.18
CA GLY A 149 2.76 -10.11 -3.47
C GLY A 149 2.75 -10.71 -4.87
N GLY A 150 3.93 -11.04 -5.37
CA GLY A 150 4.05 -11.66 -6.68
C GLY A 150 5.46 -11.81 -7.22
N SER A 151 5.56 -12.00 -8.51
CA SER A 151 6.82 -12.07 -9.26
C SER A 151 6.67 -11.33 -10.58
N ALA A 152 7.39 -10.23 -10.71
CA ALA A 152 7.44 -9.47 -11.95
C ALA A 152 8.12 -10.27 -13.08
N LEU A 153 8.97 -11.24 -12.75
CA LEU A 153 9.64 -12.10 -13.75
C LEU A 153 8.65 -13.08 -14.41
N THR A 154 7.68 -13.57 -13.65
CA THR A 154 6.71 -14.58 -14.10
C THR A 154 5.32 -14.01 -14.36
N ASP A 155 5.16 -12.70 -14.28
CA ASP A 155 3.89 -11.96 -14.42
C ASP A 155 2.79 -12.34 -13.39
N ILE A 156 3.16 -13.04 -12.32
CA ILE A 156 2.22 -13.47 -11.28
C ILE A 156 2.03 -12.32 -10.28
N GLY A 157 0.76 -11.94 -9.97
CA GLY A 157 0.40 -10.86 -9.05
C GLY A 157 0.51 -9.45 -9.64
N ILE A 158 0.89 -9.31 -10.91
CA ILE A 158 1.02 -7.99 -11.56
C ILE A 158 -0.37 -7.37 -11.82
N ASN A 159 -1.36 -8.18 -12.21
CA ASN A 159 -2.72 -7.68 -12.37
C ASN A 159 -3.30 -7.19 -11.03
N ASP A 160 -3.08 -7.93 -9.94
CA ASP A 160 -3.52 -7.53 -8.60
C ASP A 160 -2.85 -6.21 -8.17
N LEU A 161 -1.57 -6.02 -8.49
CA LEU A 161 -0.86 -4.76 -8.25
C LEU A 161 -1.47 -3.61 -9.07
N VAL A 162 -1.70 -3.80 -10.37
CA VAL A 162 -2.26 -2.77 -11.26
C VAL A 162 -3.67 -2.38 -10.81
N ASP A 163 -4.50 -3.35 -10.45
CA ASP A 163 -5.85 -3.12 -9.93
C ASP A 163 -5.80 -2.37 -8.59
N SER A 164 -4.83 -2.72 -7.73
CA SER A 164 -4.60 -2.01 -6.46
C SER A 164 -4.17 -0.56 -6.68
N ILE A 165 -3.26 -0.30 -7.63
CA ILE A 165 -2.86 1.07 -8.00
C ILE A 165 -4.07 1.88 -8.44
N ALA A 166 -4.87 1.34 -9.37
CA ALA A 166 -6.05 2.01 -9.91
C ALA A 166 -7.12 2.29 -8.84
N ARG A 167 -7.22 1.42 -7.83
CA ARG A 167 -8.24 1.51 -6.77
C ARG A 167 -7.81 2.38 -5.61
N TYR A 168 -6.58 2.25 -5.13
CA TYR A 168 -6.15 2.80 -3.85
C TYR A 168 -5.22 4.00 -3.94
N LEU A 169 -4.58 4.28 -5.08
CA LEU A 169 -3.79 5.49 -5.23
C LEU A 169 -4.63 6.64 -5.79
N PRO A 170 -4.37 7.89 -5.35
CA PRO A 170 -5.11 9.05 -5.85
C PRO A 170 -4.82 9.28 -7.34
N THR A 171 -5.83 9.72 -8.08
CA THR A 171 -5.67 10.21 -9.44
C THR A 171 -5.51 11.73 -9.43
N THR A 172 -4.71 12.28 -10.33
CA THR A 172 -4.43 13.73 -10.44
C THR A 172 -5.69 14.58 -10.52
N SER A 173 -6.77 14.09 -11.15
CA SER A 173 -8.06 14.79 -11.22
C SER A 173 -8.73 14.96 -9.87
N LYS A 174 -8.68 13.95 -8.98
CA LYS A 174 -9.26 14.04 -7.62
C LYS A 174 -8.49 15.01 -6.73
N LYS A 175 -7.18 15.06 -6.85
CA LYS A 175 -6.34 15.98 -6.07
C LYS A 175 -6.60 17.42 -6.44
N LEU A 176 -6.77 17.72 -7.73
CA LEU A 176 -7.17 19.03 -8.23
C LEU A 176 -8.57 19.45 -7.73
N GLU A 177 -9.55 18.53 -7.75
CA GLU A 177 -10.89 18.81 -7.20
C GLU A 177 -10.89 19.08 -5.69
N GLU A 178 -10.06 18.40 -4.93
CA GLU A 178 -9.90 18.63 -3.48
C GLU A 178 -9.16 19.94 -3.19
N GLU A 179 -8.17 20.32 -3.99
CA GLU A 179 -7.48 21.60 -3.85
C GLU A 179 -8.38 22.77 -4.22
N ILE A 180 -9.19 22.65 -5.28
CA ILE A 180 -10.20 23.67 -5.66
C ILE A 180 -11.24 23.85 -4.54
N LYS A 181 -11.76 22.75 -3.99
CA LYS A 181 -12.71 22.81 -2.86
C LYS A 181 -12.15 23.48 -1.60
N LYS A 182 -10.85 23.31 -1.34
CA LYS A 182 -10.18 23.95 -0.20
C LYS A 182 -9.96 25.46 -0.41
N THR A 183 -9.74 25.89 -1.65
CA THR A 183 -9.61 27.31 -2.01
C THR A 183 -10.95 28.04 -1.98
N ASP A 184 -12.03 27.40 -2.45
CA ASP A 184 -13.38 28.02 -2.46
C ASP A 184 -14.00 28.20 -1.06
N VAL A 185 -13.52 27.46 -0.04
CA VAL A 185 -13.99 27.61 1.35
C VAL A 185 -13.23 28.70 2.12
N GLY A 186 -12.12 29.21 1.57
CA GLY A 186 -11.26 30.22 2.21
C GLY A 186 -11.67 31.67 1.99
N ASP A 187 -12.63 31.98 1.10
CA ASP A 187 -13.01 33.35 0.73
C ASP A 187 -14.32 33.86 1.35
N GLU A 188 -14.96 33.11 2.25
CA GLU A 188 -16.21 33.56 2.90
C GLU A 188 -16.04 34.23 4.28
N ASP A 189 -14.82 34.37 4.80
CA ASP A 189 -14.57 35.05 6.07
C ASP A 189 -13.85 36.41 5.90
N GLY A 190 -14.37 37.27 5.05
CA GLY A 190 -13.81 38.58 4.79
C GLY A 190 -14.83 39.63 4.43
N GLU A 191 -15.80 39.91 5.31
CA GLU A 191 -16.54 41.21 5.41
C GLU A 191 -16.90 41.52 6.86
#